data_3531270727f6931424e6ea92e9dd26a6
#
_entry.id   3531270727f6931424e6ea92e9dd26a6
#
_cell.length_a   1.000
_cell.length_b   1.000
_cell.length_c   1.000
_cell.angle_alpha   90.00
_cell.angle_beta   90.00
_cell.angle_gamma   90.00
#
_symmetry.space_group_name_H-M   'P 1'
#
loop_
_entity.id
_entity.type
_entity.pdbx_description
1 polymer ?
#
loop_
_entity_poly.entity_id
_entity_poly.type
_entity_poly.pdbx_seq_one_letter_code
_entity_poly.pdbx_strand_id
1 'polypeptide(L)'
;MTVEQLREWLRQWVIKTTGLPAEEITDDKPMQSFGLSSRDVVILSGELENLLDKQLDATIAYQYPTIQALAQQLLASGPGLGA
;
A
#
# COMPACT_ATOMS: atom_id res chain seq x y z
N MET A 1 2.02 -8.42 -11.76
CA MET A 1 2.75 -8.05 -10.54
C MET A 1 2.46 -9.06 -9.45
N THR A 2 3.46 -9.50 -8.72
CA THR A 2 3.28 -10.43 -7.61
C THR A 2 3.08 -9.67 -6.30
N VAL A 3 2.59 -10.39 -5.27
CA VAL A 3 2.45 -9.79 -3.93
C VAL A 3 3.80 -9.28 -3.44
N GLU A 4 4.88 -10.02 -3.68
CA GLU A 4 6.21 -9.60 -3.24
C GLU A 4 6.67 -8.33 -3.94
N GLN A 5 6.40 -8.22 -5.23
CA GLN A 5 6.74 -7.01 -5.98
C GLN A 5 5.94 -5.81 -5.47
N LEU A 6 4.66 -6.01 -5.17
CA LEU A 6 3.83 -4.93 -4.65
C LEU A 6 4.25 -4.54 -3.24
N ARG A 7 4.61 -5.50 -2.39
CA ARG A 7 5.15 -5.17 -1.07
C ARG A 7 6.41 -4.32 -1.17
N GLU A 8 7.30 -4.68 -2.07
CA GLU A 8 8.53 -3.90 -2.26
C GLU A 8 8.22 -2.51 -2.79
N TRP A 9 7.28 -2.39 -3.72
CA TRP A 9 6.85 -1.09 -4.22
C TRP A 9 6.30 -0.21 -3.10
N LEU A 10 5.48 -0.80 -2.23
CA LEU A 10 4.91 -0.08 -1.09
C LEU A 10 5.99 0.36 -0.11
N ARG A 11 6.95 -0.53 0.18
CA ARG A 11 8.06 -0.18 1.07
C ARG A 11 8.84 1.00 0.51
N GLN A 12 9.18 0.96 -0.77
CA GLN A 12 9.91 2.05 -1.40
C GLN A 12 9.12 3.35 -1.38
N TRP A 13 7.81 3.25 -1.59
CA TRP A 13 6.95 4.43 -1.52
C TRP A 13 6.98 5.06 -0.13
N VAL A 14 6.90 4.24 0.91
CA VAL A 14 6.94 4.72 2.29
C VAL A 14 8.30 5.35 2.60
N ILE A 15 9.38 4.69 2.20
CA ILE A 15 10.73 5.21 2.42
C ILE A 15 10.88 6.58 1.76
N LYS A 16 10.44 6.70 0.53
CA LYS A 16 10.55 7.95 -0.22
C LYS A 16 9.69 9.05 0.40
N THR A 17 8.52 8.70 0.90
CA THR A 17 7.59 9.67 1.47
C THR A 17 8.00 10.13 2.86
N THR A 18 8.50 9.22 3.69
CA THR A 18 8.82 9.51 5.09
C THR A 18 10.29 9.82 5.34
N GLY A 19 11.18 9.34 4.48
CA GLY A 19 12.62 9.46 4.71
C GLY A 19 13.17 8.52 5.76
N LEU A 20 12.38 7.58 6.24
CA LEU A 20 12.82 6.62 7.25
C LEU A 20 13.78 5.59 6.65
N PRO A 21 14.69 5.02 7.46
CA PRO A 21 15.54 3.94 6.99
C PRO A 21 14.74 2.72 6.57
N ALA A 22 15.21 2.02 5.54
CA ALA A 22 14.53 0.85 5.01
C ALA A 22 14.28 -0.21 6.08
N GLU A 23 15.20 -0.36 7.03
CA GLU A 23 15.07 -1.37 8.07
C GLU A 23 13.95 -1.09 9.06
N GLU A 24 13.45 0.14 9.10
CA GLU A 24 12.31 0.46 9.95
C GLU A 24 10.97 0.24 9.25
N ILE A 25 10.99 0.04 7.95
CA ILE A 25 9.78 -0.17 7.17
C ILE A 25 9.57 -1.67 7.00
N THR A 26 8.83 -2.26 7.92
CA THR A 26 8.53 -3.69 7.86
C THR A 26 7.10 -3.93 7.40
N ASP A 27 6.87 -5.11 6.85
CA ASP A 27 5.58 -5.45 6.23
C ASP A 27 4.45 -5.64 7.24
N ASP A 28 4.80 -5.88 8.51
CA ASP A 28 3.82 -6.22 9.53
C ASP A 28 3.45 -5.06 10.45
N LYS A 29 4.08 -3.91 10.27
CA LYS A 29 3.74 -2.73 11.08
C LYS A 29 2.64 -1.92 10.40
N PRO A 30 1.74 -1.32 11.20
CA PRO A 30 0.75 -0.40 10.62
C PRO A 30 1.44 0.76 9.92
N MET A 31 0.98 1.09 8.72
CA MET A 31 1.59 2.17 7.97
C MET A 31 1.50 3.52 8.68
N GLN A 32 0.46 3.71 9.50
CA GLN A 32 0.34 4.93 10.30
C GLN A 32 1.48 5.10 11.29
N SER A 33 2.10 4.00 11.72
CA SER A 33 3.23 4.08 12.65
C SER A 33 4.48 4.68 12.01
N PHE A 34 4.50 4.80 10.68
CA PHE A 34 5.60 5.43 9.97
C PHE A 34 5.44 6.95 9.83
N GLY A 35 4.38 7.52 10.42
CA GLY A 35 4.16 8.95 10.35
C GLY A 35 3.45 9.43 9.11
N LEU A 36 2.79 8.55 8.39
CA LEU A 36 2.03 8.95 7.21
C LEU A 36 0.77 9.71 7.61
N SER A 37 0.53 10.82 6.95
CA SER A 37 -0.69 11.61 7.17
C SER A 37 -1.84 11.03 6.36
N SER A 38 -3.07 11.48 6.67
CA SER A 38 -4.22 11.07 5.86
C SER A 38 -4.09 11.54 4.42
N ARG A 39 -3.45 12.67 4.19
CA ARG A 39 -3.16 13.13 2.85
C ARG A 39 -2.24 12.16 2.11
N ASP A 40 -1.21 11.67 2.81
CA ASP A 40 -0.31 10.69 2.21
C ASP A 40 -1.04 9.42 1.82
N VAL A 41 -1.98 8.98 2.66
CA VAL A 41 -2.76 7.77 2.38
C VAL A 41 -3.63 7.95 1.15
N VAL A 42 -4.24 9.12 0.97
CA VAL A 42 -5.04 9.41 -0.22
C VAL A 42 -4.15 9.43 -1.47
N ILE A 43 -2.97 10.03 -1.37
CA ILE A 43 -2.03 10.04 -2.47
C ILE A 43 -1.61 8.62 -2.84
N LEU A 44 -1.35 7.80 -1.84
CA LEU A 44 -0.98 6.41 -2.07
C LEU A 44 -2.07 5.66 -2.83
N SER A 45 -3.34 5.85 -2.46
CA SER A 45 -4.43 5.17 -3.14
C SER A 45 -4.49 5.57 -4.62
N GLY A 46 -4.25 6.83 -4.92
CA GLY A 46 -4.22 7.30 -6.30
C GLY A 46 -3.08 6.71 -7.10
N GLU A 47 -1.90 6.59 -6.49
CA GLU A 47 -0.76 5.98 -7.17
C GLU A 47 -0.98 4.49 -7.39
N LEU A 48 -1.61 3.81 -6.44
CA LEU A 48 -1.94 2.39 -6.58
C LEU A 48 -2.97 2.17 -7.69
N GLU A 49 -3.95 3.07 -7.81
CA GLU A 49 -4.90 2.99 -8.91
C GLU A 49 -4.20 3.02 -10.26
N ASN A 50 -3.23 3.92 -10.41
CA ASN A 50 -2.46 4.01 -11.65
C ASN A 50 -1.59 2.79 -11.87
N LEU A 51 -0.95 2.32 -10.81
CA LEU A 51 -0.05 1.17 -10.89
C LEU A 51 -0.80 -0.10 -11.28
N LEU A 52 -1.97 -0.32 -10.69
CA LEU A 52 -2.74 -1.56 -10.85
C LEU A 52 -3.85 -1.43 -11.90
N ASP A 53 -4.04 -0.25 -12.45
CA ASP A 53 -5.05 0.03 -13.45
C ASP A 53 -6.44 -0.39 -13.00
N LYS A 54 -6.82 0.02 -11.80
CA LYS A 54 -8.14 -0.23 -11.27
C LYS A 54 -8.51 0.82 -10.23
N GLN A 55 -9.80 0.97 -9.99
CA GLN A 55 -10.29 1.93 -8.99
C GLN A 55 -10.14 1.35 -7.59
N LEU A 56 -9.72 2.20 -6.67
CA LEU A 56 -9.55 1.84 -5.27
C LEU A 56 -10.22 2.88 -4.38
N ASP A 57 -10.70 2.42 -3.22
CA ASP A 57 -11.21 3.32 -2.21
C ASP A 57 -10.04 4.14 -1.65
N ALA A 58 -10.25 5.45 -1.47
CA ALA A 58 -9.22 6.32 -0.93
C ALA A 58 -8.82 5.92 0.51
N THR A 59 -9.65 5.16 1.19
CA THR A 59 -9.38 4.70 2.56
C THR A 59 -8.86 3.27 2.61
N ILE A 60 -8.47 2.71 1.47
CA ILE A 60 -8.10 1.29 1.44
C ILE A 60 -6.95 0.97 2.39
N ALA A 61 -6.00 1.89 2.56
CA ALA A 61 -4.87 1.66 3.46
C ALA A 61 -5.29 1.69 4.93
N TYR A 62 -6.43 2.26 5.26
CA TYR A 62 -6.97 2.16 6.62
C TYR A 62 -7.66 0.83 6.86
N GLN A 63 -8.25 0.26 5.82
CA GLN A 63 -8.90 -1.04 5.91
C GLN A 63 -7.88 -2.17 6.02
N TYR A 64 -6.75 -2.00 5.36
CA TYR A 64 -5.65 -2.98 5.34
C TYR A 64 -4.37 -2.24 5.73
N PRO A 65 -4.16 -2.01 7.04
CA PRO A 65 -3.19 -1.02 7.48
C PRO A 65 -1.72 -1.43 7.39
N THR A 66 -1.42 -2.69 7.12
CA THR A 66 -0.03 -3.12 6.95
C THR A 66 0.30 -3.30 5.47
N ILE A 67 1.58 -3.18 5.15
CA ILE A 67 2.05 -3.38 3.78
C ILE A 67 1.66 -4.78 3.30
N GLN A 68 1.86 -5.78 4.14
CA GLN A 68 1.53 -7.16 3.78
C GLN A 68 0.04 -7.33 3.51
N ALA A 69 -0.81 -6.87 4.42
CA ALA A 69 -2.25 -7.01 4.26
C ALA A 69 -2.75 -6.26 3.03
N LEU A 70 -2.24 -5.05 2.81
CA LEU A 70 -2.66 -4.24 1.68
C LEU A 70 -2.24 -4.89 0.36
N ALA A 71 -1.00 -5.35 0.27
CA ALA A 71 -0.52 -5.98 -0.96
C ALA A 71 -1.30 -7.25 -1.27
N GLN A 72 -1.57 -8.07 -0.27
CA GLN A 72 -2.34 -9.29 -0.46
C GLN A 72 -3.76 -8.98 -0.92
N GLN A 73 -4.40 -8.00 -0.31
CA GLN A 73 -5.77 -7.65 -0.66
C GLN A 73 -5.85 -7.08 -2.07
N LEU A 74 -4.93 -6.22 -2.44
CA LEU A 74 -4.97 -5.59 -3.76
C LEU A 74 -4.82 -6.61 -4.89
N LEU A 75 -4.01 -7.62 -4.69
CA LEU A 75 -3.81 -8.63 -5.72
C LEU A 75 -4.83 -9.76 -5.63
N ALA A 76 -5.28 -10.09 -4.41
CA ALA A 76 -6.32 -11.09 -4.23
C ALA A 76 -7.67 -10.62 -4.77
N SER A 77 -7.89 -9.30 -4.76
CA SER A 77 -9.13 -8.69 -5.28
C SER A 77 -9.09 -8.49 -6.78
N GLY A 78 -8.33 -9.30 -7.48
CA GLY A 78 -8.22 -9.19 -8.92
C GLY A 78 -9.55 -9.30 -9.65
N PRO A 79 -9.53 -9.03 -10.97
CA PRO A 79 -10.80 -8.91 -11.72
C PRO A 79 -11.72 -10.09 -11.61
N GLY A 80 -11.20 -11.27 -11.38
CA GLY A 80 -12.03 -12.44 -11.28
C GLY A 80 -12.80 -12.58 -10.00
N LEU A 81 -12.40 -11.88 -8.97
CA LEU A 81 -13.01 -12.03 -7.65
C LEU A 81 -14.22 -11.15 -7.44
N GLY A 82 -14.26 -10.01 -8.07
CA GLY A 82 -15.40 -9.13 -7.96
C GLY A 82 -16.60 -9.64 -8.70
N ALA A 83 -16.39 -10.61 -9.48
CA ALA A 83 -17.45 -11.17 -10.30
C ALA A 83 -18.32 -12.11 -9.47
#